data_404b8a0a69500e181212cb72f701bf89
#
_entry.id   404b8a0a69500e181212cb72f701bf89
#
_cell.length_a   1.000
_cell.length_b   1.000
_cell.length_c   1.000
_cell.angle_alpha   90.00
_cell.angle_beta   90.00
_cell.angle_gamma   90.00
#
_symmetry.space_group_name_H-M   'P 1'
#
loop_
_entity.id
_entity.type
_entity.pdbx_description
1 polymer ?
#
loop_
_entity_poly.entity_id
_entity_poly.type
_entity_poly.pdbx_seq_one_letter_code
_entity_poly.pdbx_strand_id
1 'polypeptide(L)'
;MNADTVKVGKKRNLQTAKKIAGQSGLWMAAAAILFLLIVFVKPYHNVIDAIPSPEYESVRLFYIWVLRLGIVFLAVLAGILWIYGKKPGWLFPATVICLGLFYMMILPPFSAPDEPRHFVSAYRLSNQIMGKEAVADESFLLSASDQEKEYIARGGNVLVREQDGREEPYSSVGRDSYALMLRELFTKNTGGGTTVRFEAPVNTTPVVYLPQALGISFARVLHLGYIPLIYMGRLFNLLAFAGMAWLAVRIMPFKKEMFMAVSLLPMTLHLAASLSYDTSLIGLSLLFFAWCFYLAYEKKQIGIRDTVILGLLLVLLEPCKIVYLPLAGICLLIPASKFGEKKRYWISVAAVIGVMALAIFLINNVVLSAWIQDTENIISWEGGSAGYTIQDILKEPYQAFLIYYETLVTQLDYYQATMLGGYLGNLDPNLTVPYFCLYLLWGILIVSSVRRAGDHTPFKPGQKVWIAVLTLLSFCLVLTSMLLGWTPKGFTYIAGIQGRYFLPILPLILLMIYGDNLTIKRDYSKGIYYLECFVSIYALVRICSVTCIR
;
A
#
# COMPACT_ATOMS: atom_id res chain seq x y z
N MET A 1 28.24 -49.54 -32.11
CA MET A 1 27.87 -48.13 -32.31
C MET A 1 28.68 -47.34 -31.27
N ASN A 2 29.72 -46.58 -31.73
CA ASN A 2 30.77 -46.01 -30.86
C ASN A 2 30.21 -44.91 -29.92
N ALA A 3 30.60 -44.98 -28.65
CA ALA A 3 30.27 -43.99 -27.61
C ALA A 3 30.68 -42.54 -27.98
N ASP A 4 31.67 -42.39 -28.88
CA ASP A 4 32.15 -41.07 -29.34
C ASP A 4 31.19 -40.41 -30.34
N THR A 5 30.47 -41.18 -31.19
CA THR A 5 29.45 -40.62 -32.09
C THR A 5 28.24 -40.09 -31.34
N VAL A 6 27.89 -40.68 -30.20
CA VAL A 6 26.79 -40.23 -29.33
C VAL A 6 27.16 -38.94 -28.56
N LYS A 7 28.45 -38.81 -28.14
CA LYS A 7 28.96 -37.59 -27.48
C LYS A 7 29.04 -36.39 -28.42
N VAL A 8 29.46 -36.61 -29.68
CA VAL A 8 29.55 -35.56 -30.70
C VAL A 8 28.15 -35.08 -31.11
N GLY A 9 27.19 -35.99 -31.27
CA GLY A 9 25.78 -35.65 -31.54
C GLY A 9 25.15 -34.82 -30.41
N LYS A 10 25.40 -35.18 -29.14
CA LYS A 10 24.92 -34.42 -27.98
C LYS A 10 25.50 -32.99 -27.87
N LYS A 11 26.82 -32.85 -28.17
CA LYS A 11 27.47 -31.51 -28.19
C LYS A 11 26.92 -30.64 -29.33
N ARG A 12 26.70 -31.20 -30.52
CA ARG A 12 26.16 -30.47 -31.67
C ARG A 12 24.70 -30.04 -31.43
N ASN A 13 23.88 -30.90 -30.84
CA ASN A 13 22.50 -30.55 -30.46
C ASN A 13 22.46 -29.47 -29.35
N LEU A 14 23.41 -29.49 -28.42
CA LEU A 14 23.50 -28.47 -27.36
C LEU A 14 23.93 -27.09 -27.92
N GLN A 15 24.85 -27.08 -28.92
CA GLN A 15 25.24 -25.85 -29.62
C GLN A 15 24.13 -25.29 -30.49
N THR A 16 23.38 -26.16 -31.19
CA THR A 16 22.22 -25.76 -31.99
C THR A 16 21.10 -25.25 -31.09
N ALA A 17 20.82 -25.91 -29.97
CA ALA A 17 19.86 -25.43 -28.98
C ALA A 17 20.25 -24.08 -28.35
N LYS A 18 21.55 -23.85 -28.04
CA LYS A 18 22.07 -22.57 -27.59
C LYS A 18 21.96 -21.47 -28.65
N LYS A 19 22.18 -21.80 -29.93
CA LYS A 19 22.04 -20.87 -31.05
C LYS A 19 20.58 -20.50 -31.30
N ILE A 20 19.66 -21.47 -31.23
CA ILE A 20 18.22 -21.23 -31.31
C ILE A 20 17.71 -20.45 -30.10
N ALA A 21 18.19 -20.77 -28.89
CA ALA A 21 17.84 -20.03 -27.68
C ALA A 21 18.38 -18.57 -27.71
N GLY A 22 19.56 -18.36 -28.29
CA GLY A 22 20.12 -17.02 -28.53
C GLY A 22 19.31 -16.23 -29.56
N GLN A 23 18.85 -16.87 -30.64
CA GLN A 23 17.97 -16.24 -31.63
C GLN A 23 16.57 -15.96 -31.07
N SER A 24 15.98 -16.88 -30.33
CA SER A 24 14.68 -16.64 -29.68
C SER A 24 14.76 -15.53 -28.64
N GLY A 25 15.85 -15.43 -27.89
CA GLY A 25 16.10 -14.32 -26.96
C GLY A 25 16.16 -12.96 -27.67
N LEU A 26 16.79 -12.91 -28.85
CA LEU A 26 16.86 -11.69 -29.66
C LEU A 26 15.46 -11.27 -30.18
N TRP A 27 14.67 -12.22 -30.66
CA TRP A 27 13.30 -11.96 -31.12
C TRP A 27 12.37 -11.57 -29.96
N MET A 28 12.53 -12.18 -28.79
CA MET A 28 11.80 -11.78 -27.58
C MET A 28 12.18 -10.36 -27.14
N ALA A 29 13.48 -10.01 -27.18
CA ALA A 29 13.92 -8.65 -26.88
C ALA A 29 13.40 -7.63 -27.90
N ALA A 30 13.44 -7.97 -29.19
CA ALA A 30 12.89 -7.12 -30.26
C ALA A 30 11.37 -6.94 -30.13
N ALA A 31 10.64 -8.01 -29.82
CA ALA A 31 9.19 -7.95 -29.55
C ALA A 31 8.88 -7.11 -28.31
N ALA A 32 9.66 -7.25 -27.23
CA ALA A 32 9.52 -6.43 -26.04
C ALA A 32 9.81 -4.94 -26.32
N ILE A 33 10.86 -4.64 -27.08
CA ILE A 33 11.18 -3.27 -27.50
C ILE A 33 10.07 -2.70 -28.39
N LEU A 34 9.57 -3.48 -29.36
CA LEU A 34 8.46 -3.06 -30.23
C LEU A 34 7.18 -2.81 -29.42
N PHE A 35 6.89 -3.70 -28.46
CA PHE A 35 5.77 -3.52 -27.54
C PHE A 35 5.93 -2.24 -26.69
N LEU A 36 7.13 -2.01 -26.14
CA LEU A 36 7.44 -0.79 -25.41
C LEU A 36 7.27 0.46 -26.27
N LEU A 37 7.76 0.43 -27.51
CA LEU A 37 7.59 1.53 -28.46
C LEU A 37 6.11 1.79 -28.76
N ILE A 38 5.33 0.76 -29.01
CA ILE A 38 3.87 0.90 -29.26
C ILE A 38 3.16 1.46 -28.02
N VAL A 39 3.49 0.93 -26.85
CA VAL A 39 2.85 1.34 -25.59
C VAL A 39 3.21 2.77 -25.18
N PHE A 40 4.43 3.23 -25.46
CA PHE A 40 4.88 4.55 -25.03
C PHE A 40 4.82 5.62 -26.15
N VAL A 41 5.08 5.26 -27.40
CA VAL A 41 5.16 6.24 -28.51
C VAL A 41 3.76 6.66 -28.97
N LYS A 42 2.83 5.72 -29.12
CA LYS A 42 1.47 6.05 -29.59
C LYS A 42 0.70 6.94 -28.58
N PRO A 43 0.68 6.63 -27.26
CA PRO A 43 0.12 7.55 -26.27
C PRO A 43 0.81 8.91 -26.23
N TYR A 44 2.14 8.94 -26.43
CA TYR A 44 2.92 10.17 -26.41
C TYR A 44 2.38 11.22 -27.38
N HIS A 45 2.23 10.88 -28.67
CA HIS A 45 1.72 11.84 -29.66
C HIS A 45 0.30 12.31 -29.32
N ASN A 46 -0.59 11.38 -28.97
CA ASN A 46 -1.96 11.72 -28.63
C ASN A 46 -2.06 12.70 -27.43
N VAL A 47 -1.22 12.49 -26.42
CA VAL A 47 -1.21 13.36 -25.23
C VAL A 47 -0.62 14.73 -25.55
N ILE A 48 0.51 14.76 -26.28
CA ILE A 48 1.17 16.02 -26.64
C ILE A 48 0.27 16.90 -27.51
N ASP A 49 -0.46 16.29 -28.46
CA ASP A 49 -1.36 17.00 -29.34
C ASP A 49 -2.64 17.46 -28.62
N ALA A 50 -3.06 16.76 -27.57
CA ALA A 50 -4.25 17.09 -26.78
C ALA A 50 -4.01 18.17 -25.71
N ILE A 51 -2.76 18.45 -25.32
CA ILE A 51 -2.46 19.48 -24.32
C ILE A 51 -2.41 20.85 -24.99
N PRO A 52 -3.29 21.82 -24.62
CA PRO A 52 -3.27 23.16 -25.18
C PRO A 52 -1.94 23.87 -24.92
N SER A 53 -1.38 24.48 -25.98
CA SER A 53 -0.18 25.31 -25.90
C SER A 53 -0.54 26.75 -26.27
N PRO A 54 0.01 27.80 -25.65
CA PRO A 54 1.11 27.76 -24.65
C PRO A 54 0.66 27.59 -23.19
N GLU A 55 -0.64 27.58 -22.90
CA GLU A 55 -1.20 27.65 -21.53
C GLU A 55 -0.67 26.54 -20.59
N TYR A 56 -0.56 25.31 -21.10
CA TYR A 56 -0.13 24.14 -20.32
C TYR A 56 1.25 23.59 -20.74
N GLU A 57 2.14 24.46 -21.20
CA GLU A 57 3.48 24.01 -21.64
C GLU A 57 4.28 23.33 -20.50
N SER A 58 4.11 23.78 -19.26
CA SER A 58 4.71 23.15 -18.07
C SER A 58 4.23 21.70 -17.86
N VAL A 59 2.93 21.44 -18.08
CA VAL A 59 2.34 20.10 -17.99
C VAL A 59 2.83 19.20 -19.12
N ARG A 60 2.95 19.75 -20.33
CA ARG A 60 3.52 19.07 -21.49
C ARG A 60 4.97 18.62 -21.22
N LEU A 61 5.81 19.51 -20.73
CA LEU A 61 7.19 19.21 -20.34
C LEU A 61 7.24 18.18 -19.21
N PHE A 62 6.38 18.30 -18.20
CA PHE A 62 6.26 17.32 -17.12
C PHE A 62 5.97 15.92 -17.65
N TYR A 63 4.98 15.76 -18.53
CA TYR A 63 4.67 14.48 -19.16
C TYR A 63 5.86 13.88 -19.91
N ILE A 64 6.58 14.70 -20.69
CA ILE A 64 7.79 14.27 -21.40
C ILE A 64 8.86 13.76 -20.43
N TRP A 65 9.06 14.47 -19.32
CA TRP A 65 10.03 14.06 -18.32
C TRP A 65 9.62 12.78 -17.58
N VAL A 66 8.34 12.61 -17.27
CA VAL A 66 7.82 11.36 -16.68
C VAL A 66 8.14 10.16 -17.58
N LEU A 67 7.88 10.27 -18.88
CA LEU A 67 8.19 9.22 -19.83
C LEU A 67 9.70 8.91 -19.89
N ARG A 68 10.53 9.96 -20.05
CA ARG A 68 12.00 9.79 -20.13
C ARG A 68 12.56 9.14 -18.88
N LEU A 69 12.19 9.63 -17.71
CA LEU A 69 12.65 9.09 -16.43
C LEU A 69 12.17 7.64 -16.22
N GLY A 70 10.94 7.30 -16.62
CA GLY A 70 10.43 5.93 -16.56
C GLY A 70 11.23 4.97 -17.45
N ILE A 71 11.56 5.37 -18.69
CA ILE A 71 12.39 4.58 -19.59
C ILE A 71 13.81 4.42 -19.03
N VAL A 72 14.41 5.49 -18.54
CA VAL A 72 15.75 5.47 -17.92
C VAL A 72 15.75 4.55 -16.69
N PHE A 73 14.75 4.66 -15.82
CA PHE A 73 14.63 3.77 -14.65
C PHE A 73 14.59 2.29 -15.06
N LEU A 74 13.75 1.91 -16.03
CA LEU A 74 13.64 0.54 -16.52
C LEU A 74 14.93 0.05 -17.18
N ALA A 75 15.62 0.91 -17.95
CA ALA A 75 16.89 0.57 -18.58
C ALA A 75 18.00 0.36 -17.54
N VAL A 76 18.12 1.23 -16.55
CA VAL A 76 19.07 1.13 -15.45
C VAL A 76 18.79 -0.13 -14.62
N LEU A 77 17.53 -0.39 -14.30
CA LEU A 77 17.12 -1.59 -13.55
C LEU A 77 17.50 -2.87 -14.32
N ALA A 78 17.23 -2.93 -15.62
CA ALA A 78 17.61 -4.05 -16.47
C ALA A 78 19.14 -4.25 -16.47
N GLY A 79 19.90 -3.17 -16.60
CA GLY A 79 21.36 -3.20 -16.53
C GLY A 79 21.89 -3.73 -15.19
N ILE A 80 21.35 -3.26 -14.08
CA ILE A 80 21.70 -3.74 -12.73
C ILE A 80 21.39 -5.24 -12.59
N LEU A 81 20.19 -5.67 -12.98
CA LEU A 81 19.78 -7.07 -12.90
C LEU A 81 20.59 -7.99 -13.83
N TRP A 82 21.13 -7.45 -14.92
CA TRP A 82 22.04 -8.18 -15.80
C TRP A 82 23.42 -8.33 -15.18
N ILE A 83 24.04 -7.23 -14.76
CA ILE A 83 25.42 -7.18 -14.24
C ILE A 83 25.55 -8.02 -12.96
N TYR A 84 24.60 -7.87 -12.04
CA TYR A 84 24.62 -8.60 -10.78
C TYR A 84 23.99 -9.98 -10.92
N GLY A 85 24.74 -11.05 -10.61
CA GLY A 85 24.23 -12.43 -10.63
C GLY A 85 23.07 -12.67 -9.68
N LYS A 86 23.05 -11.98 -8.53
CA LYS A 86 21.93 -11.95 -7.55
C LYS A 86 21.50 -10.50 -7.36
N LYS A 87 20.24 -10.28 -6.94
CA LYS A 87 19.75 -8.94 -6.60
C LYS A 87 20.56 -8.38 -5.42
N PRO A 88 21.24 -7.24 -5.56
CA PRO A 88 21.95 -6.63 -4.43
C PRO A 88 20.96 -6.18 -3.37
N GLY A 89 21.34 -6.30 -2.08
CA GLY A 89 20.44 -6.02 -0.96
C GLY A 89 19.89 -4.59 -0.89
N TRP A 90 20.64 -3.63 -1.48
CA TRP A 90 20.20 -2.22 -1.56
C TRP A 90 19.20 -1.95 -2.70
N LEU A 91 19.13 -2.84 -3.69
CA LEU A 91 18.29 -2.61 -4.88
C LEU A 91 16.80 -2.48 -4.52
N PHE A 92 16.33 -3.32 -3.62
CA PHE A 92 14.91 -3.31 -3.23
C PHE A 92 14.48 -1.99 -2.58
N PRO A 93 15.11 -1.50 -1.50
CA PRO A 93 14.71 -0.22 -0.93
C PRO A 93 14.90 0.95 -1.91
N ALA A 94 15.93 0.94 -2.72
CA ALA A 94 16.12 1.95 -3.77
C ALA A 94 14.96 1.93 -4.79
N THR A 95 14.50 0.74 -5.20
CA THR A 95 13.36 0.60 -6.11
C THR A 95 12.06 1.11 -5.47
N VAL A 96 11.80 0.78 -4.20
CA VAL A 96 10.62 1.28 -3.47
C VAL A 96 10.64 2.81 -3.44
N ILE A 97 11.78 3.41 -3.12
CA ILE A 97 11.93 4.88 -3.08
C ILE A 97 11.74 5.47 -4.49
N CYS A 98 12.43 4.95 -5.51
CA CYS A 98 12.33 5.48 -6.87
C CYS A 98 10.91 5.39 -7.41
N LEU A 99 10.25 4.23 -7.33
CA LEU A 99 8.86 4.07 -7.77
C LEU A 99 7.92 4.93 -6.93
N GLY A 100 8.09 4.97 -5.60
CA GLY A 100 7.31 5.83 -4.72
C GLY A 100 7.42 7.31 -5.09
N LEU A 101 8.60 7.79 -5.47
CA LEU A 101 8.79 9.16 -5.97
C LEU A 101 8.02 9.38 -7.28
N PHE A 102 7.98 8.40 -8.21
CA PHE A 102 7.12 8.49 -9.39
C PHE A 102 5.64 8.59 -9.02
N TYR A 103 5.16 7.73 -8.09
CA TYR A 103 3.78 7.81 -7.60
C TYR A 103 3.50 9.18 -6.97
N MET A 104 4.41 9.69 -6.16
CA MET A 104 4.29 10.98 -5.49
C MET A 104 4.21 12.16 -6.48
N MET A 105 4.96 12.09 -7.59
CA MET A 105 4.96 13.12 -8.63
C MET A 105 3.69 13.08 -9.50
N ILE A 106 3.24 11.87 -9.89
CA ILE A 106 2.13 11.69 -10.84
C ILE A 106 0.78 11.82 -10.15
N LEU A 107 0.70 11.48 -8.89
CA LEU A 107 -0.52 11.64 -8.10
C LEU A 107 -0.37 12.88 -7.20
N PRO A 108 -0.98 14.03 -7.60
CA PRO A 108 -0.81 15.29 -6.87
C PRO A 108 -1.29 15.21 -5.43
N PRO A 109 -0.92 16.17 -4.57
CA PRO A 109 -1.38 16.20 -3.19
C PRO A 109 -2.90 16.07 -3.07
N PHE A 110 -3.35 15.37 -2.02
CA PHE A 110 -4.75 15.06 -1.70
C PHE A 110 -5.48 14.17 -2.73
N SER A 111 -4.75 13.52 -3.62
CA SER A 111 -5.33 12.59 -4.58
C SER A 111 -5.48 11.15 -4.05
N ALA A 112 -4.81 10.79 -2.98
CA ALA A 112 -4.97 9.46 -2.39
C ALA A 112 -6.27 9.33 -1.57
N PRO A 113 -6.77 8.09 -1.36
CA PRO A 113 -7.98 7.90 -0.56
C PRO A 113 -7.85 8.48 0.84
N ASP A 114 -8.82 9.29 1.25
CA ASP A 114 -8.93 9.96 2.55
C ASP A 114 -7.73 10.87 2.90
N GLU A 115 -6.88 11.21 1.95
CA GLU A 115 -5.62 11.92 2.19
C GLU A 115 -5.81 13.30 2.84
N PRO A 116 -6.85 14.10 2.54
CA PRO A 116 -7.13 15.33 3.27
C PRO A 116 -7.29 15.11 4.78
N ARG A 117 -8.01 14.08 5.20
CA ARG A 117 -8.20 13.73 6.63
C ARG A 117 -6.89 13.24 7.26
N HIS A 118 -6.08 12.50 6.49
CA HIS A 118 -4.74 12.09 6.92
C HIS A 118 -3.81 13.29 7.11
N PHE A 119 -3.91 14.30 6.25
CA PHE A 119 -3.17 15.55 6.39
C PHE A 119 -3.51 16.25 7.70
N VAL A 120 -4.80 16.39 8.04
CA VAL A 120 -5.24 16.99 9.32
C VAL A 120 -4.61 16.27 10.51
N SER A 121 -4.67 14.94 10.51
CA SER A 121 -4.11 14.13 11.60
C SER A 121 -2.59 14.31 11.74
N ALA A 122 -1.87 14.29 10.62
CA ALA A 122 -0.41 14.48 10.59
C ALA A 122 0.00 15.91 10.96
N TYR A 123 -0.74 16.91 10.48
CA TYR A 123 -0.49 18.33 10.80
C TYR A 123 -0.76 18.64 12.28
N ARG A 124 -1.84 18.08 12.84
CA ARG A 124 -2.15 18.18 14.26
C ARG A 124 -1.02 17.61 15.12
N LEU A 125 -0.49 16.45 14.76
CA LEU A 125 0.67 15.87 15.44
C LEU A 125 1.93 16.75 15.26
N SER A 126 2.13 17.33 14.07
CA SER A 126 3.21 18.32 13.86
C SER A 126 3.07 19.54 14.76
N ASN A 127 1.85 20.04 15.02
CA ASN A 127 1.61 21.10 15.99
C ASN A 127 2.09 20.70 17.39
N GLN A 128 1.74 19.51 17.85
CA GLN A 128 2.18 18.98 19.15
C GLN A 128 3.71 18.85 19.21
N ILE A 129 4.36 18.29 18.17
CA ILE A 129 5.83 18.16 18.11
C ILE A 129 6.51 19.52 18.18
N MET A 130 5.93 20.55 17.57
CA MET A 130 6.49 21.90 17.53
C MET A 130 6.07 22.79 18.72
N GLY A 131 5.34 22.24 19.70
CA GLY A 131 4.83 23.01 20.85
C GLY A 131 3.81 24.08 20.47
N LYS A 132 3.10 23.90 19.33
CA LYS A 132 2.02 24.78 18.89
C LYS A 132 0.68 24.21 19.33
N GLU A 133 -0.33 25.07 19.44
CA GLU A 133 -1.67 24.65 19.81
C GLU A 133 -2.21 23.65 18.80
N ALA A 134 -2.53 22.45 19.28
CA ALA A 134 -3.26 21.45 18.52
C ALA A 134 -4.74 21.73 18.76
N VAL A 135 -5.36 22.46 17.86
CA VAL A 135 -6.76 22.88 18.01
C VAL A 135 -7.67 21.66 18.14
N ALA A 136 -8.60 21.72 19.10
CA ALA A 136 -9.69 20.76 19.24
C ALA A 136 -10.75 21.03 18.16
N ASP A 137 -11.57 20.04 17.88
CA ASP A 137 -12.67 20.07 16.92
C ASP A 137 -12.25 20.07 15.43
N GLU A 138 -13.13 20.50 14.57
CA GLU A 138 -12.99 20.53 13.11
C GLU A 138 -12.10 21.66 12.58
N SER A 139 -11.44 22.41 13.47
CA SER A 139 -10.57 23.52 13.10
C SER A 139 -9.14 23.29 13.54
N PHE A 140 -8.19 23.73 12.74
CA PHE A 140 -6.77 23.67 13.08
C PHE A 140 -6.04 24.92 12.58
N LEU A 141 -4.99 25.30 13.29
CA LEU A 141 -4.13 26.41 12.89
C LEU A 141 -3.24 26.00 11.74
N LEU A 142 -3.47 26.60 10.59
CA LEU A 142 -2.62 26.50 9.44
C LEU A 142 -1.98 27.85 9.16
N SER A 143 -0.67 27.88 9.05
CA SER A 143 0.06 29.06 8.60
C SER A 143 0.06 29.06 7.07
N ALA A 144 -0.90 29.78 6.48
CA ALA A 144 -1.13 29.72 5.04
C ALA A 144 -1.66 31.07 4.49
N SER A 145 -1.41 31.33 3.22
CA SER A 145 -2.07 32.36 2.44
C SER A 145 -3.53 32.01 2.18
N ASP A 146 -4.32 32.95 1.66
CA ASP A 146 -5.74 32.68 1.37
C ASP A 146 -5.92 31.61 0.30
N GLN A 147 -5.02 31.50 -0.69
CA GLN A 147 -5.03 30.42 -1.68
C GLN A 147 -4.74 29.06 -1.06
N GLU A 148 -3.81 28.98 -0.11
CA GLU A 148 -3.50 27.75 0.60
C GLU A 148 -4.71 27.25 1.40
N LYS A 149 -5.46 28.17 2.04
CA LYS A 149 -6.70 27.83 2.76
C LYS A 149 -7.74 27.25 1.82
N GLU A 150 -7.95 27.91 0.70
CA GLU A 150 -8.94 27.48 -0.28
C GLU A 150 -8.60 26.09 -0.86
N TYR A 151 -7.34 25.86 -1.24
CA TYR A 151 -6.87 24.56 -1.72
C TYR A 151 -7.07 23.46 -0.68
N ILE A 152 -6.71 23.70 0.57
CA ILE A 152 -6.86 22.74 1.65
C ILE A 152 -8.33 22.52 1.97
N ALA A 153 -9.12 23.59 2.08
CA ALA A 153 -10.56 23.50 2.35
C ALA A 153 -11.33 22.72 1.27
N ARG A 154 -10.87 22.78 0.03
CA ARG A 154 -11.42 22.00 -1.08
C ARG A 154 -10.85 20.58 -1.18
N GLY A 155 -10.00 20.15 -0.23
CA GLY A 155 -9.36 18.83 -0.24
C GLY A 155 -8.50 18.58 -1.47
N GLY A 156 -7.87 19.63 -2.02
CA GLY A 156 -7.05 19.56 -3.24
C GLY A 156 -7.85 19.55 -4.54
N ASN A 157 -9.18 19.67 -4.51
CA ASN A 157 -10.01 19.79 -5.71
C ASN A 157 -9.85 21.19 -6.31
N VAL A 158 -9.27 21.26 -7.49
CA VAL A 158 -9.01 22.53 -8.21
C VAL A 158 -10.19 22.91 -9.10
N LEU A 159 -10.89 21.90 -9.59
CA LEU A 159 -12.01 22.09 -10.52
C LEU A 159 -13.34 21.94 -9.79
N VAL A 160 -14.19 22.94 -9.96
CA VAL A 160 -15.59 22.93 -9.50
C VAL A 160 -16.47 22.88 -10.74
N ARG A 161 -17.38 21.93 -10.79
CA ARG A 161 -18.39 21.85 -11.86
C ARG A 161 -19.71 22.37 -11.32
N GLU A 162 -20.30 23.33 -12.00
CA GLU A 162 -21.66 23.73 -11.74
C GLU A 162 -22.61 22.71 -12.38
N GLN A 163 -23.27 21.94 -11.56
CA GLN A 163 -24.31 21.00 -11.99
C GLN A 163 -25.58 21.27 -11.16
N ASP A 164 -26.67 21.60 -11.84
CA ASP A 164 -27.99 21.91 -11.24
C ASP A 164 -27.94 23.03 -10.18
N GLY A 165 -27.09 24.06 -10.41
CA GLY A 165 -26.97 25.20 -9.50
C GLY A 165 -26.21 24.90 -8.20
N ARG A 166 -25.49 23.78 -8.14
CA ARG A 166 -24.59 23.42 -7.03
C ARG A 166 -23.17 23.26 -7.55
N GLU A 167 -22.22 23.79 -6.80
CA GLU A 167 -20.80 23.54 -7.03
C GLU A 167 -20.46 22.12 -6.53
N GLU A 168 -20.26 21.18 -7.44
CA GLU A 168 -19.74 19.85 -7.10
C GLU A 168 -18.25 19.77 -7.40
N PRO A 169 -17.42 19.27 -6.46
CA PRO A 169 -16.01 19.07 -6.69
C PRO A 169 -15.80 18.04 -7.82
N TYR A 170 -15.21 18.47 -8.91
CA TYR A 170 -14.89 17.63 -10.05
C TYR A 170 -13.46 17.10 -9.92
N SER A 171 -13.29 15.80 -9.88
CA SER A 171 -12.02 15.05 -9.85
C SER A 171 -10.79 15.80 -9.27
N SER A 172 -10.21 15.26 -8.22
CA SER A 172 -8.97 15.78 -7.61
C SER A 172 -7.73 15.71 -8.52
N VAL A 173 -7.81 15.07 -9.69
CA VAL A 173 -6.67 14.83 -10.57
C VAL A 173 -7.01 15.15 -12.01
N GLY A 174 -6.48 16.27 -12.48
CA GLY A 174 -6.62 16.75 -13.85
C GLY A 174 -5.40 17.58 -14.27
N ARG A 175 -5.42 18.08 -15.48
CA ARG A 175 -4.38 18.94 -16.05
C ARG A 175 -4.11 20.17 -15.17
N ASP A 176 -5.18 20.80 -14.65
CA ASP A 176 -5.07 21.97 -13.78
C ASP A 176 -4.41 21.64 -12.44
N SER A 177 -4.62 20.41 -11.92
CA SER A 177 -3.93 19.95 -10.73
C SER A 177 -2.41 19.88 -10.94
N TYR A 178 -1.97 19.43 -12.13
CA TYR A 178 -0.55 19.43 -12.47
C TYR A 178 0.00 20.84 -12.66
N ALA A 179 -0.74 21.71 -13.34
CA ALA A 179 -0.33 23.10 -13.56
C ALA A 179 -0.15 23.81 -12.21
N LEU A 180 -1.10 23.66 -11.28
CA LEU A 180 -1.03 24.20 -9.94
C LEU A 180 0.17 23.61 -9.17
N MET A 181 0.30 22.29 -9.14
CA MET A 181 1.39 21.59 -8.46
C MET A 181 2.75 22.09 -8.93
N LEU A 182 2.97 22.19 -10.26
CA LEU A 182 4.24 22.63 -10.82
C LEU A 182 4.54 24.09 -10.51
N ARG A 183 3.52 24.96 -10.52
CA ARG A 183 3.66 26.37 -10.17
C ARG A 183 4.03 26.58 -8.70
N GLU A 184 3.39 25.83 -7.81
CA GLU A 184 3.52 26.02 -6.36
C GLU A 184 4.62 25.15 -5.70
N LEU A 185 5.32 24.31 -6.49
CA LEU A 185 6.29 23.32 -5.97
C LEU A 185 7.45 23.97 -5.18
N PHE A 186 7.86 25.18 -5.55
CA PHE A 186 9.00 25.88 -4.95
C PHE A 186 8.59 27.13 -4.16
N THR A 187 7.32 27.26 -3.81
CA THR A 187 6.84 28.41 -3.05
C THR A 187 7.30 28.36 -1.60
N LYS A 188 7.38 29.53 -0.99
CA LYS A 188 7.68 29.70 0.42
C LYS A 188 6.43 30.19 1.14
N ASN A 189 6.32 29.81 2.40
CA ASN A 189 5.28 30.33 3.26
C ASN A 189 5.55 31.81 3.59
N THR A 190 4.63 32.68 3.25
CA THR A 190 4.74 34.15 3.45
C THR A 190 4.23 34.63 4.80
N GLY A 191 3.79 33.74 5.67
CA GLY A 191 3.39 34.03 7.04
C GLY A 191 1.87 34.27 7.21
N GLY A 192 1.43 34.33 8.45
CA GLY A 192 0.04 34.48 8.87
C GLY A 192 -0.54 33.15 9.38
N GLY A 193 -0.69 33.03 10.70
CA GLY A 193 -1.44 31.92 11.29
C GLY A 193 -2.93 32.14 11.04
N THR A 194 -3.59 31.14 10.44
CA THR A 194 -5.05 31.17 10.26
C THR A 194 -5.66 29.86 10.68
N THR A 195 -6.84 29.96 11.29
CA THR A 195 -7.65 28.82 11.63
C THR A 195 -8.47 28.43 10.41
N VAL A 196 -8.30 27.21 9.93
CA VAL A 196 -9.10 26.64 8.85
C VAL A 196 -10.00 25.59 9.45
N ARG A 197 -11.30 25.68 9.16
CA ARG A 197 -12.24 24.62 9.49
C ARG A 197 -12.07 23.48 8.50
N PHE A 198 -11.89 22.28 9.01
CA PHE A 198 -11.62 21.11 8.19
C PHE A 198 -12.38 19.89 8.70
N GLU A 199 -12.39 18.80 7.92
CA GLU A 199 -12.92 17.51 8.37
C GLU A 199 -12.23 17.04 9.65
N ALA A 200 -12.97 16.30 10.48
CA ALA A 200 -12.42 15.72 11.70
C ALA A 200 -11.21 14.81 11.40
N PRO A 201 -10.17 14.82 12.24
CA PRO A 201 -9.04 13.92 12.09
C PRO A 201 -9.47 12.46 12.15
N VAL A 202 -8.69 11.57 11.53
CA VAL A 202 -8.95 10.13 11.61
C VAL A 202 -8.78 9.65 13.05
N ASN A 203 -9.77 8.92 13.55
CA ASN A 203 -9.72 8.35 14.90
C ASN A 203 -8.81 7.12 14.90
N THR A 204 -7.52 7.30 15.19
CA THR A 204 -6.51 6.26 15.31
C THR A 204 -5.36 6.72 16.20
N THR A 205 -4.42 5.82 16.51
CA THR A 205 -3.23 6.20 17.26
C THR A 205 -2.40 7.25 16.50
N PRO A 206 -1.97 8.34 17.16
CA PRO A 206 -1.16 9.37 16.50
C PRO A 206 0.21 8.87 16.04
N VAL A 207 0.72 7.78 16.62
CA VAL A 207 2.06 7.23 16.31
C VAL A 207 2.19 6.83 14.83
N VAL A 208 1.12 6.37 14.19
CA VAL A 208 1.14 6.00 12.77
C VAL A 208 1.33 7.17 11.82
N TYR A 209 1.09 8.39 12.30
CA TYR A 209 1.35 9.64 11.57
C TYR A 209 2.70 10.26 11.88
N LEU A 210 3.52 9.64 12.72
CA LEU A 210 4.81 10.20 13.13
C LEU A 210 5.74 10.51 11.93
N PRO A 211 5.91 9.63 10.93
CA PRO A 211 6.73 9.96 9.78
C PRO A 211 6.22 11.21 9.02
N GLN A 212 4.92 11.24 8.72
CA GLN A 212 4.30 12.36 8.01
C GLN A 212 4.42 13.66 8.80
N ALA A 213 4.16 13.61 10.11
CA ALA A 213 4.25 14.77 10.99
C ALA A 213 5.69 15.33 11.10
N LEU A 214 6.68 14.45 11.13
CA LEU A 214 8.09 14.85 11.09
C LEU A 214 8.44 15.55 9.77
N GLY A 215 7.98 15.03 8.63
CA GLY A 215 8.17 15.64 7.32
C GLY A 215 7.49 17.01 7.23
N ILE A 216 6.25 17.14 7.72
CA ILE A 216 5.52 18.41 7.82
C ILE A 216 6.26 19.38 8.74
N SER A 217 6.73 18.93 9.91
CA SER A 217 7.47 19.78 10.85
C SER A 217 8.77 20.29 10.23
N PHE A 218 9.49 19.42 9.51
CA PHE A 218 10.71 19.78 8.78
C PHE A 218 10.44 20.87 7.72
N ALA A 219 9.37 20.70 6.93
CA ALA A 219 8.95 21.69 5.93
C ALA A 219 8.61 23.05 6.57
N ARG A 220 7.94 23.03 7.72
CA ARG A 220 7.56 24.24 8.48
C ARG A 220 8.78 24.96 9.05
N VAL A 221 9.79 24.24 9.51
CA VAL A 221 11.07 24.83 9.96
C VAL A 221 11.79 25.52 8.80
N LEU A 222 11.67 24.97 7.58
CA LEU A 222 12.25 25.56 6.37
C LEU A 222 11.36 26.64 5.71
N HIS A 223 10.21 26.97 6.31
CA HIS A 223 9.24 27.92 5.77
C HIS A 223 8.80 27.61 4.33
N LEU A 224 8.60 26.32 4.00
CA LEU A 224 8.12 25.91 2.70
C LEU A 224 6.63 26.20 2.55
N GLY A 225 6.18 26.46 1.32
CA GLY A 225 4.77 26.62 0.98
C GLY A 225 3.97 25.34 1.16
N TYR A 226 2.67 25.41 0.96
CA TYR A 226 1.75 24.29 1.27
C TYR A 226 1.99 23.04 0.39
N ILE A 227 2.26 23.18 -0.92
CA ILE A 227 2.55 22.04 -1.79
C ILE A 227 3.83 21.31 -1.36
N PRO A 228 5.01 21.96 -1.24
CA PRO A 228 6.20 21.27 -0.76
C PRO A 228 6.09 20.78 0.68
N LEU A 229 5.27 21.42 1.55
CA LEU A 229 4.98 20.91 2.89
C LEU A 229 4.28 19.55 2.84
N ILE A 230 3.24 19.39 2.01
CA ILE A 230 2.56 18.11 1.84
C ILE A 230 3.52 17.07 1.26
N TYR A 231 4.34 17.44 0.26
CA TYR A 231 5.34 16.55 -0.31
C TYR A 231 6.40 16.08 0.70
N MET A 232 6.81 16.94 1.64
CA MET A 232 7.71 16.53 2.71
C MET A 232 7.06 15.49 3.63
N GLY A 233 5.80 15.67 3.98
CA GLY A 233 5.03 14.67 4.72
C GLY A 233 4.95 13.32 3.98
N ARG A 234 4.64 13.34 2.69
CA ARG A 234 4.62 12.15 1.82
C ARG A 234 5.99 11.49 1.72
N LEU A 235 7.05 12.27 1.53
CA LEU A 235 8.42 11.75 1.42
C LEU A 235 8.85 11.01 2.68
N PHE A 236 8.60 11.58 3.86
CA PHE A 236 8.94 10.92 5.12
C PHE A 236 8.13 9.64 5.33
N ASN A 237 6.86 9.62 4.92
CA ASN A 237 6.04 8.42 4.93
C ASN A 237 6.62 7.32 4.01
N LEU A 238 7.00 7.69 2.78
CA LEU A 238 7.64 6.79 1.82
C LEU A 238 8.96 6.21 2.35
N LEU A 239 9.81 7.05 2.94
CA LEU A 239 11.09 6.61 3.51
C LEU A 239 10.89 5.66 4.70
N ALA A 240 9.92 5.95 5.57
CA ALA A 240 9.56 5.07 6.67
C ALA A 240 9.07 3.70 6.15
N PHE A 241 8.19 3.68 5.14
CA PHE A 241 7.74 2.44 4.50
C PHE A 241 8.89 1.67 3.86
N ALA A 242 9.76 2.33 3.09
CA ALA A 242 10.91 1.69 2.46
C ALA A 242 11.84 1.04 3.50
N GLY A 243 12.05 1.71 4.64
CA GLY A 243 12.80 1.17 5.77
C GLY A 243 12.13 -0.05 6.40
N MET A 244 10.83 0.01 6.69
CA MET A 244 10.07 -1.11 7.24
C MET A 244 10.04 -2.31 6.30
N ALA A 245 9.72 -2.11 5.03
CA ALA A 245 9.67 -3.16 4.02
C ALA A 245 11.04 -3.80 3.79
N TRP A 246 12.10 -2.99 3.70
CA TRP A 246 13.47 -3.49 3.59
C TRP A 246 13.87 -4.36 4.80
N LEU A 247 13.58 -3.89 6.01
CA LEU A 247 13.88 -4.62 7.22
C LEU A 247 13.08 -5.93 7.29
N ALA A 248 11.79 -5.90 6.93
CA ALA A 248 10.95 -7.08 6.86
C ALA A 248 11.52 -8.13 5.88
N VAL A 249 11.88 -7.72 4.65
CA VAL A 249 12.50 -8.59 3.65
C VAL A 249 13.86 -9.14 4.13
N ARG A 250 14.64 -8.34 4.86
CA ARG A 250 15.93 -8.77 5.40
C ARG A 250 15.76 -9.85 6.48
N ILE A 251 14.80 -9.65 7.38
CA ILE A 251 14.52 -10.54 8.52
C ILE A 251 13.80 -11.82 8.08
N MET A 252 12.89 -11.73 7.11
CA MET A 252 12.06 -12.86 6.66
C MET A 252 12.93 -14.06 6.30
N PRO A 253 12.71 -15.26 6.90
CA PRO A 253 13.58 -16.43 6.68
C PRO A 253 13.34 -17.12 5.33
N PHE A 254 12.14 -16.98 4.75
CA PHE A 254 11.73 -17.62 3.49
C PHE A 254 10.84 -16.67 2.68
N LYS A 255 10.64 -16.95 1.39
CA LYS A 255 9.73 -16.18 0.51
C LYS A 255 9.90 -14.66 0.56
N LYS A 256 11.13 -14.19 0.59
CA LYS A 256 11.48 -12.76 0.57
C LYS A 256 10.90 -12.05 -0.65
N GLU A 257 10.84 -12.74 -1.79
CA GLU A 257 10.30 -12.22 -3.04
C GLU A 257 8.81 -11.91 -2.95
N MET A 258 8.06 -12.67 -2.18
CA MET A 258 6.64 -12.41 -1.94
C MET A 258 6.46 -11.10 -1.15
N PHE A 259 7.28 -10.85 -0.13
CA PHE A 259 7.27 -9.58 0.61
C PHE A 259 7.68 -8.40 -0.28
N MET A 260 8.68 -8.59 -1.16
CA MET A 260 9.06 -7.60 -2.16
C MET A 260 7.89 -7.30 -3.09
N ALA A 261 7.20 -8.33 -3.61
CA ALA A 261 6.08 -8.17 -4.53
C ALA A 261 4.91 -7.43 -3.87
N VAL A 262 4.52 -7.79 -2.64
CA VAL A 262 3.46 -7.05 -1.93
C VAL A 262 3.84 -5.59 -1.69
N SER A 263 5.12 -5.32 -1.41
CA SER A 263 5.61 -3.94 -1.19
C SER A 263 5.67 -3.10 -2.47
N LEU A 264 5.81 -3.72 -3.64
CA LEU A 264 5.91 -3.05 -4.93
C LEU A 264 4.57 -2.96 -5.67
N LEU A 265 3.48 -3.48 -5.11
CA LEU A 265 2.15 -3.33 -5.70
C LEU A 265 1.81 -1.85 -5.93
N PRO A 266 1.19 -1.50 -7.06
CA PRO A 266 0.78 -0.13 -7.36
C PRO A 266 -0.01 0.54 -6.22
N MET A 267 -0.98 -0.14 -5.60
CA MET A 267 -1.72 0.42 -4.47
C MET A 267 -0.83 0.61 -3.24
N THR A 268 0.04 -0.33 -2.92
CA THR A 268 0.99 -0.20 -1.78
C THR A 268 1.90 1.01 -1.97
N LEU A 269 2.48 1.18 -3.17
CA LEU A 269 3.35 2.32 -3.48
C LEU A 269 2.58 3.64 -3.50
N HIS A 270 1.34 3.64 -3.99
CA HIS A 270 0.48 4.81 -3.96
C HIS A 270 0.21 5.29 -2.53
N LEU A 271 -0.17 4.37 -1.64
CA LEU A 271 -0.36 4.68 -0.22
C LEU A 271 0.94 5.15 0.43
N ALA A 272 2.07 4.48 0.16
CA ALA A 272 3.37 4.85 0.69
C ALA A 272 3.82 6.25 0.23
N ALA A 273 3.44 6.65 -0.98
CA ALA A 273 3.71 7.95 -1.59
C ALA A 273 2.65 9.02 -1.24
N SER A 274 1.79 8.77 -0.27
CA SER A 274 0.73 9.66 0.23
C SER A 274 0.90 9.93 1.72
N LEU A 275 -0.06 10.65 2.32
CA LEU A 275 -0.11 10.86 3.76
C LEU A 275 -0.88 9.76 4.51
N SER A 276 -1.32 8.72 3.81
CA SER A 276 -2.12 7.65 4.40
C SER A 276 -1.37 6.88 5.50
N TYR A 277 -2.04 6.63 6.61
CA TYR A 277 -1.53 5.76 7.68
C TYR A 277 -1.61 4.26 7.33
N ASP A 278 -2.36 3.88 6.29
CA ASP A 278 -2.38 2.50 5.80
C ASP A 278 -0.96 2.01 5.44
N THR A 279 -0.09 2.93 5.06
CA THR A 279 1.35 2.71 4.87
C THR A 279 2.02 2.09 6.09
N SER A 280 1.77 2.68 7.27
CA SER A 280 2.29 2.18 8.54
C SER A 280 1.71 0.81 8.88
N LEU A 281 0.41 0.60 8.63
CA LEU A 281 -0.24 -0.70 8.81
C LEU A 281 0.41 -1.80 7.96
N ILE A 282 0.59 -1.56 6.67
CA ILE A 282 1.22 -2.52 5.75
C ILE A 282 2.67 -2.79 6.17
N GLY A 283 3.45 -1.74 6.41
CA GLY A 283 4.86 -1.87 6.80
C GLY A 283 5.05 -2.59 8.13
N LEU A 284 4.26 -2.25 9.15
CA LEU A 284 4.29 -2.92 10.46
C LEU A 284 3.81 -4.37 10.39
N SER A 285 2.78 -4.68 9.58
CA SER A 285 2.33 -6.06 9.37
C SER A 285 3.43 -6.91 8.74
N LEU A 286 4.11 -6.41 7.70
CA LEU A 286 5.25 -7.10 7.09
C LEU A 286 6.38 -7.34 8.09
N LEU A 287 6.74 -6.33 8.90
CA LEU A 287 7.75 -6.46 9.94
C LEU A 287 7.35 -7.46 11.01
N PHE A 288 6.12 -7.39 11.48
CA PHE A 288 5.58 -8.29 12.49
C PHE A 288 5.61 -9.75 12.02
N PHE A 289 5.13 -10.03 10.81
CA PHE A 289 5.18 -11.39 10.25
C PHE A 289 6.61 -11.87 10.07
N ALA A 290 7.49 -11.03 9.51
CA ALA A 290 8.89 -11.38 9.34
C ALA A 290 9.56 -11.70 10.68
N TRP A 291 9.29 -10.92 11.73
CA TRP A 291 9.82 -11.13 13.07
C TRP A 291 9.29 -12.42 13.71
N CYS A 292 7.97 -12.66 13.65
CA CYS A 292 7.37 -13.90 14.15
C CYS A 292 7.94 -15.14 13.46
N PHE A 293 8.04 -15.13 12.12
CA PHE A 293 8.59 -16.26 11.37
C PHE A 293 10.10 -16.46 11.62
N TYR A 294 10.87 -15.38 11.77
CA TYR A 294 12.26 -15.47 12.18
C TYR A 294 12.40 -16.14 13.56
N LEU A 295 11.61 -15.73 14.55
CA LEU A 295 11.61 -16.33 15.87
C LEU A 295 11.13 -17.79 15.83
N ALA A 296 10.11 -18.08 15.03
CA ALA A 296 9.53 -19.42 14.97
C ALA A 296 10.44 -20.44 14.26
N TYR A 297 11.14 -20.05 13.19
CA TYR A 297 11.80 -21.01 12.30
C TYR A 297 13.33 -20.90 12.22
N GLU A 298 13.92 -19.73 12.47
CA GLU A 298 15.36 -19.53 12.31
C GLU A 298 16.09 -19.37 13.66
N LYS A 299 15.58 -18.53 14.55
CA LYS A 299 16.24 -18.26 15.82
C LYS A 299 16.20 -19.47 16.77
N LYS A 300 17.34 -19.82 17.38
CA LYS A 300 17.47 -20.99 18.26
C LYS A 300 16.92 -20.73 19.67
N GLN A 301 17.24 -19.58 20.26
CA GLN A 301 16.84 -19.18 21.60
C GLN A 301 16.30 -17.75 21.60
N ILE A 302 15.21 -17.53 22.33
CA ILE A 302 14.51 -16.25 22.43
C ILE A 302 14.91 -15.57 23.73
N GLY A 303 15.43 -14.34 23.60
CA GLY A 303 15.82 -13.48 24.69
C GLY A 303 14.75 -12.43 25.03
N ILE A 304 15.00 -11.66 26.09
CA ILE A 304 14.13 -10.55 26.50
C ILE A 304 13.99 -9.51 25.37
N ARG A 305 15.09 -9.19 24.67
CA ARG A 305 15.06 -8.25 23.54
C ARG A 305 14.07 -8.67 22.43
N ASP A 306 13.99 -9.96 22.16
CA ASP A 306 13.08 -10.49 21.14
C ASP A 306 11.62 -10.33 21.52
N THR A 307 11.32 -10.59 22.81
CA THR A 307 9.98 -10.38 23.37
C THR A 307 9.61 -8.90 23.40
N VAL A 308 10.55 -8.02 23.73
CA VAL A 308 10.32 -6.57 23.73
C VAL A 308 10.03 -6.06 22.31
N ILE A 309 10.81 -6.49 21.30
CA ILE A 309 10.56 -6.12 19.90
C ILE A 309 9.19 -6.63 19.46
N LEU A 310 8.83 -7.85 19.81
CA LEU A 310 7.52 -8.42 19.48
C LEU A 310 6.38 -7.60 20.11
N GLY A 311 6.49 -7.27 21.40
CA GLY A 311 5.53 -6.44 22.11
C GLY A 311 5.42 -5.04 21.51
N LEU A 312 6.55 -4.42 21.16
CA LEU A 312 6.58 -3.12 20.52
C LEU A 312 5.86 -3.13 19.16
N LEU A 313 6.13 -4.14 18.32
CA LEU A 313 5.45 -4.27 17.03
C LEU A 313 3.94 -4.42 17.18
N LEU A 314 3.47 -5.18 18.17
CA LEU A 314 2.04 -5.33 18.45
C LEU A 314 1.41 -4.04 18.99
N VAL A 315 2.07 -3.34 19.91
CA VAL A 315 1.60 -2.04 20.43
C VAL A 315 1.51 -0.98 19.33
N LEU A 316 2.38 -1.03 18.35
CA LEU A 316 2.33 -0.12 17.21
C LEU A 316 1.26 -0.52 16.18
N LEU A 317 1.02 -1.81 15.98
CA LEU A 317 0.13 -2.35 14.94
C LEU A 317 -1.34 -2.38 15.37
N GLU A 318 -1.63 -3.02 16.52
CA GLU A 318 -3.01 -3.39 16.87
C GLU A 318 -3.92 -2.20 17.18
N PRO A 319 -3.46 -1.13 17.87
CA PRO A 319 -4.31 0.02 18.12
C PRO A 319 -4.61 0.85 16.87
N CYS A 320 -3.89 0.63 15.77
CA CYS A 320 -4.12 1.36 14.51
C CYS A 320 -5.47 1.01 13.91
N LYS A 321 -5.78 -0.29 13.88
CA LYS A 321 -7.04 -0.83 13.37
C LYS A 321 -7.34 -2.17 14.05
N ILE A 322 -8.24 -2.17 15.00
CA ILE A 322 -8.57 -3.32 15.86
C ILE A 322 -9.02 -4.58 15.07
N VAL A 323 -9.45 -4.41 13.83
CA VAL A 323 -9.87 -5.51 12.95
C VAL A 323 -8.72 -6.47 12.61
N TYR A 324 -7.47 -6.06 12.81
CA TYR A 324 -6.29 -6.90 12.60
C TYR A 324 -5.81 -7.61 13.88
N LEU A 325 -6.49 -7.42 15.01
CA LEU A 325 -6.15 -8.09 16.29
C LEU A 325 -5.92 -9.61 16.17
N PRO A 326 -6.67 -10.37 15.32
CA PRO A 326 -6.37 -11.79 15.15
C PRO A 326 -4.95 -12.09 14.68
N LEU A 327 -4.30 -11.15 13.97
CA LEU A 327 -2.93 -11.32 13.47
C LEU A 327 -1.92 -11.53 14.61
N ALA A 328 -2.18 -10.97 15.79
CA ALA A 328 -1.37 -11.23 16.98
C ALA A 328 -1.23 -12.75 17.28
N GLY A 329 -2.23 -13.55 16.88
CA GLY A 329 -2.20 -15.00 16.98
C GLY A 329 -1.08 -15.70 16.21
N ILE A 330 -0.41 -15.01 15.26
CA ILE A 330 0.80 -15.52 14.59
C ILE A 330 1.93 -15.79 15.59
N CYS A 331 1.97 -15.06 16.71
CA CYS A 331 2.93 -15.30 17.79
C CYS A 331 2.86 -16.73 18.36
N LEU A 332 1.70 -17.39 18.29
CA LEU A 332 1.51 -18.75 18.77
C LEU A 332 2.23 -19.81 17.92
N LEU A 333 2.74 -19.43 16.77
CA LEU A 333 3.62 -20.29 15.97
C LEU A 333 5.02 -20.42 16.59
N ILE A 334 5.39 -19.55 17.54
CA ILE A 334 6.69 -19.55 18.18
C ILE A 334 6.72 -20.67 19.25
N PRO A 335 7.60 -21.69 19.12
CA PRO A 335 7.63 -22.80 20.06
C PRO A 335 8.06 -22.37 21.48
N ALA A 336 7.34 -22.80 22.49
CA ALA A 336 7.66 -22.52 23.91
C ALA A 336 9.07 -23.01 24.30
N SER A 337 9.55 -24.10 23.69
CA SER A 337 10.89 -24.66 23.94
C SER A 337 12.03 -23.70 23.66
N LYS A 338 11.82 -22.69 22.81
CA LYS A 338 12.84 -21.67 22.46
C LYS A 338 13.06 -20.63 23.56
N PHE A 339 12.18 -20.56 24.55
CA PHE A 339 12.32 -19.62 25.67
C PHE A 339 13.19 -20.18 26.82
N GLY A 340 13.68 -21.41 26.68
CA GLY A 340 14.43 -22.13 27.71
C GLY A 340 13.47 -22.73 28.78
N GLU A 341 12.98 -21.90 29.70
CA GLU A 341 12.07 -22.31 30.76
C GLU A 341 10.59 -22.03 30.40
N LYS A 342 9.71 -22.96 30.79
CA LYS A 342 8.26 -22.84 30.59
C LYS A 342 7.67 -21.61 31.31
N LYS A 343 8.24 -21.26 32.47
CA LYS A 343 7.86 -20.07 33.23
C LYS A 343 8.15 -18.79 32.43
N ARG A 344 9.31 -18.70 31.80
CA ARG A 344 9.72 -17.55 30.99
C ARG A 344 8.82 -17.36 29.76
N TYR A 345 8.43 -18.46 29.10
CA TYR A 345 7.45 -18.41 28.01
C TYR A 345 6.14 -17.76 28.47
N TRP A 346 5.53 -18.24 29.54
CA TRP A 346 4.25 -17.73 30.04
C TRP A 346 4.34 -16.28 30.53
N ILE A 347 5.44 -15.90 31.17
CA ILE A 347 5.68 -14.50 31.55
C ILE A 347 5.77 -13.62 30.30
N SER A 348 6.48 -14.05 29.24
CA SER A 348 6.58 -13.30 27.99
C SER A 348 5.21 -13.15 27.30
N VAL A 349 4.42 -14.22 27.25
CA VAL A 349 3.06 -14.20 26.70
C VAL A 349 2.17 -13.23 27.49
N ALA A 350 2.15 -13.35 28.82
CA ALA A 350 1.36 -12.49 29.69
C ALA A 350 1.76 -11.01 29.56
N ALA A 351 3.07 -10.73 29.49
CA ALA A 351 3.58 -9.37 29.32
C ALA A 351 3.16 -8.76 27.97
N VAL A 352 3.28 -9.53 26.88
CA VAL A 352 2.88 -9.07 25.53
C VAL A 352 1.38 -8.83 25.48
N ILE A 353 0.56 -9.76 25.96
CA ILE A 353 -0.90 -9.61 26.00
C ILE A 353 -1.30 -8.42 26.88
N GLY A 354 -0.69 -8.28 28.06
CA GLY A 354 -1.01 -7.20 28.99
C GLY A 354 -0.69 -5.82 28.41
N VAL A 355 0.47 -5.65 27.80
CA VAL A 355 0.87 -4.38 27.18
C VAL A 355 0.00 -4.07 25.95
N MET A 356 -0.32 -5.08 25.13
CA MET A 356 -1.22 -4.91 23.98
C MET A 356 -2.64 -4.53 24.42
N ALA A 357 -3.20 -5.24 25.41
CA ALA A 357 -4.54 -4.93 25.94
C ALA A 357 -4.59 -3.53 26.55
N LEU A 358 -3.56 -3.12 27.28
CA LEU A 358 -3.45 -1.76 27.81
C LEU A 358 -3.40 -0.72 26.70
N ALA A 359 -2.60 -0.94 25.65
CA ALA A 359 -2.51 -0.03 24.51
C ALA A 359 -3.85 0.09 23.78
N ILE A 360 -4.54 -1.01 23.52
CA ILE A 360 -5.88 -1.01 22.91
C ILE A 360 -6.87 -0.28 23.80
N PHE A 361 -6.88 -0.54 25.09
CA PHE A 361 -7.77 0.12 26.05
C PHE A 361 -7.54 1.65 26.07
N LEU A 362 -6.31 2.09 26.15
CA LEU A 362 -5.99 3.53 26.21
C LEU A 362 -6.29 4.28 24.92
N ILE A 363 -6.12 3.62 23.76
CA ILE A 363 -6.23 4.28 22.44
C ILE A 363 -7.62 4.08 21.83
N ASN A 364 -8.21 2.88 21.97
CA ASN A 364 -9.43 2.49 21.27
C ASN A 364 -10.68 2.45 22.18
N ASN A 365 -10.61 2.94 23.42
CA ASN A 365 -11.73 2.91 24.35
C ASN A 365 -13.01 3.53 23.76
N VAL A 366 -12.89 4.61 23.01
CA VAL A 366 -14.04 5.29 22.35
C VAL A 366 -14.68 4.39 21.30
N VAL A 367 -13.87 3.73 20.47
CA VAL A 367 -14.36 2.81 19.43
C VAL A 367 -15.01 1.58 20.06
N LEU A 368 -14.35 1.01 21.08
CA LEU A 368 -14.88 -0.15 21.82
C LEU A 368 -16.19 0.17 22.52
N SER A 369 -16.29 1.32 23.17
CA SER A 369 -17.53 1.75 23.83
C SER A 369 -18.65 1.98 22.84
N ALA A 370 -18.38 2.58 21.66
CA ALA A 370 -19.36 2.77 20.62
C ALA A 370 -19.90 1.44 20.04
N TRP A 371 -19.07 0.40 19.97
CA TRP A 371 -19.51 -0.93 19.53
C TRP A 371 -20.36 -1.69 20.55
N ILE A 372 -20.20 -1.38 21.83
CA ILE A 372 -20.89 -2.05 22.94
C ILE A 372 -22.16 -1.31 23.34
N GLN A 373 -22.20 0.01 23.19
CA GLN A 373 -23.35 0.82 23.57
C GLN A 373 -24.50 0.63 22.56
N ASP A 374 -25.68 0.38 23.11
CA ASP A 374 -26.94 0.14 22.37
C ASP A 374 -27.56 1.46 21.87
N THR A 375 -26.76 2.39 21.40
CA THR A 375 -27.21 3.67 20.84
C THR A 375 -27.51 3.50 19.36
N GLU A 376 -28.52 4.22 18.86
CA GLU A 376 -28.82 4.29 17.44
C GLU A 376 -27.58 4.69 16.66
N ASN A 377 -27.10 3.76 15.82
CA ASN A 377 -25.96 4.01 14.95
C ASN A 377 -26.43 4.86 13.77
N ILE A 378 -25.91 6.07 13.62
CA ILE A 378 -26.28 7.01 12.55
C ILE A 378 -25.14 7.13 11.56
N ILE A 379 -25.41 6.81 10.30
CA ILE A 379 -24.47 6.91 9.19
C ILE A 379 -24.59 8.30 8.55
N SER A 380 -23.60 9.15 8.78
CA SER A 380 -23.66 10.58 8.42
C SER A 380 -23.61 10.85 6.91
N TRP A 381 -22.91 10.04 6.12
CA TRP A 381 -22.73 10.27 4.69
C TRP A 381 -24.01 10.01 3.86
N GLU A 382 -24.97 9.24 4.40
CA GLU A 382 -26.27 8.96 3.76
C GLU A 382 -27.40 9.72 4.48
N GLY A 383 -27.24 11.02 4.63
CA GLY A 383 -28.29 11.90 5.19
C GLY A 383 -28.70 11.61 6.63
N GLY A 384 -27.88 10.92 7.42
CA GLY A 384 -28.23 10.53 8.79
C GLY A 384 -29.07 9.27 8.90
N SER A 385 -28.92 8.34 7.96
CA SER A 385 -29.63 7.04 7.97
C SER A 385 -29.19 6.15 9.11
N ALA A 386 -30.09 5.29 9.62
CA ALA A 386 -29.76 4.29 10.63
C ALA A 386 -28.77 3.26 10.09
N GLY A 387 -27.70 2.97 10.83
CA GLY A 387 -26.73 1.93 10.55
C GLY A 387 -27.05 0.62 11.25
N TYR A 388 -26.29 -0.43 10.91
CA TYR A 388 -26.38 -1.73 11.58
C TYR A 388 -25.74 -1.70 12.96
N THR A 389 -26.28 -2.50 13.88
CA THR A 389 -25.71 -2.76 15.21
C THR A 389 -25.36 -4.24 15.38
N ILE A 390 -24.57 -4.57 16.39
CA ILE A 390 -24.28 -5.99 16.72
C ILE A 390 -25.57 -6.74 17.04
N GLN A 391 -26.54 -6.06 17.66
CA GLN A 391 -27.83 -6.68 17.98
C GLN A 391 -28.63 -7.04 16.73
N ASP A 392 -28.60 -6.21 15.67
CA ASP A 392 -29.25 -6.53 14.41
C ASP A 392 -28.67 -7.81 13.81
N ILE A 393 -27.33 -7.95 13.82
CA ILE A 393 -26.64 -9.17 13.32
C ILE A 393 -27.07 -10.41 14.13
N LEU A 394 -27.18 -10.28 15.45
CA LEU A 394 -27.51 -11.40 16.32
C LEU A 394 -29.02 -11.76 16.27
N LYS A 395 -29.89 -10.78 16.09
CA LYS A 395 -31.34 -10.99 15.97
C LYS A 395 -31.74 -11.61 14.63
N GLU A 396 -31.05 -11.18 13.55
CA GLU A 396 -31.35 -11.62 12.19
C GLU A 396 -30.12 -12.21 11.48
N PRO A 397 -29.58 -13.36 11.97
CA PRO A 397 -28.33 -13.92 11.47
C PRO A 397 -28.39 -14.35 10.00
N TYR A 398 -29.58 -14.73 9.51
CA TYR A 398 -29.78 -15.06 8.10
C TYR A 398 -29.67 -13.82 7.20
N GLN A 399 -30.26 -12.71 7.58
CA GLN A 399 -30.13 -11.44 6.84
C GLN A 399 -28.66 -10.96 6.85
N ALA A 400 -28.01 -11.04 8.00
CA ALA A 400 -26.59 -10.74 8.09
C ALA A 400 -25.79 -11.62 7.12
N PHE A 401 -26.01 -12.94 7.10
CA PHE A 401 -25.35 -13.85 6.15
C PHE A 401 -25.59 -13.44 4.69
N LEU A 402 -26.81 -13.07 4.32
CA LEU A 402 -27.13 -12.63 2.95
C LEU A 402 -26.35 -11.36 2.56
N ILE A 403 -26.22 -10.38 3.44
CA ILE A 403 -25.45 -9.16 3.19
C ILE A 403 -23.96 -9.50 2.95
N TYR A 404 -23.36 -10.39 3.76
CA TYR A 404 -21.99 -10.84 3.53
C TYR A 404 -21.85 -11.59 2.21
N TYR A 405 -22.77 -12.48 1.89
CA TYR A 405 -22.79 -13.24 0.64
C TYR A 405 -22.88 -12.32 -0.58
N GLU A 406 -23.89 -11.42 -0.59
CA GLU A 406 -24.06 -10.44 -1.67
C GLU A 406 -22.84 -9.52 -1.82
N THR A 407 -22.22 -9.12 -0.71
CA THR A 407 -20.98 -8.35 -0.72
C THR A 407 -19.86 -9.11 -1.46
N LEU A 408 -19.67 -10.38 -1.16
CA LEU A 408 -18.63 -11.19 -1.81
C LEU A 408 -18.93 -11.45 -3.27
N VAL A 409 -20.19 -11.72 -3.62
CA VAL A 409 -20.58 -12.02 -5.01
C VAL A 409 -20.49 -10.77 -5.89
N THR A 410 -20.90 -9.61 -5.38
CA THR A 410 -21.01 -8.39 -6.20
C THR A 410 -19.76 -7.49 -6.17
N GLN A 411 -18.96 -7.53 -5.10
CA GLN A 411 -17.89 -6.56 -4.87
C GLN A 411 -16.47 -7.15 -4.93
N LEU A 412 -16.31 -8.48 -5.06
CA LEU A 412 -14.99 -9.11 -5.01
C LEU A 412 -14.05 -8.60 -6.10
N ASP A 413 -14.55 -8.37 -7.31
CA ASP A 413 -13.76 -7.83 -8.42
C ASP A 413 -13.25 -6.42 -8.13
N TYR A 414 -14.12 -5.57 -7.54
CA TYR A 414 -13.73 -4.24 -7.10
C TYR A 414 -12.66 -4.29 -5.99
N TYR A 415 -12.80 -5.23 -5.03
CA TYR A 415 -11.80 -5.38 -3.97
C TYR A 415 -10.45 -5.84 -4.51
N GLN A 416 -10.43 -6.79 -5.44
CA GLN A 416 -9.20 -7.23 -6.09
C GLN A 416 -8.56 -6.09 -6.88
N ALA A 417 -9.34 -5.36 -7.67
CA ALA A 417 -8.85 -4.25 -8.46
C ALA A 417 -8.27 -3.14 -7.58
N THR A 418 -8.98 -2.71 -6.53
CA THR A 418 -8.52 -1.66 -5.62
C THR A 418 -7.38 -2.12 -4.71
N MET A 419 -7.23 -3.41 -4.42
CA MET A 419 -6.08 -3.96 -3.69
C MET A 419 -4.79 -3.91 -4.51
N LEU A 420 -4.86 -4.24 -5.79
CA LEU A 420 -3.69 -4.27 -6.67
C LEU A 420 -3.33 -2.90 -7.27
N GLY A 421 -4.21 -1.92 -7.18
CA GLY A 421 -4.03 -0.58 -7.77
C GLY A 421 -4.62 -0.47 -9.17
N GLY A 422 -5.72 -1.19 -9.44
CA GLY A 422 -6.51 -1.04 -10.67
C GLY A 422 -7.23 0.30 -10.75
N TYR A 423 -7.52 0.89 -9.61
CA TYR A 423 -8.02 2.26 -9.46
C TYR A 423 -7.03 3.02 -8.57
N LEU A 424 -6.50 4.14 -9.06
CA LEU A 424 -5.59 5.02 -8.34
C LEU A 424 -6.25 6.38 -8.08
N GLY A 425 -5.49 7.30 -7.50
CA GLY A 425 -6.11 8.52 -6.97
C GLY A 425 -7.03 8.18 -5.80
N ASN A 426 -8.09 8.94 -5.60
CA ASN A 426 -9.14 8.60 -4.64
C ASN A 426 -10.07 7.51 -5.19
N LEU A 427 -9.50 6.41 -5.69
CA LEU A 427 -10.19 5.33 -6.40
C LEU A 427 -11.04 5.85 -7.58
N ASP A 428 -10.51 6.86 -8.28
CA ASP A 428 -11.20 7.52 -9.40
C ASP A 428 -11.41 6.52 -10.55
N PRO A 429 -12.68 6.31 -11.00
CA PRO A 429 -12.98 5.42 -12.12
C PRO A 429 -12.28 5.78 -13.43
N ASN A 430 -11.80 7.02 -13.56
CA ASN A 430 -11.08 7.47 -14.76
C ASN A 430 -9.57 7.19 -14.66
N LEU A 431 -9.04 7.02 -13.45
CA LEU A 431 -7.63 6.69 -13.21
C LEU A 431 -7.43 5.17 -13.12
N THR A 432 -7.94 4.46 -14.12
CA THR A 432 -7.90 3.00 -14.17
C THR A 432 -6.64 2.47 -14.84
N VAL A 433 -6.15 1.38 -14.28
CA VAL A 433 -5.09 0.56 -14.86
C VAL A 433 -5.75 -0.61 -15.63
N PRO A 434 -5.30 -0.94 -16.85
CA PRO A 434 -5.89 -2.03 -17.62
C PRO A 434 -5.89 -3.37 -16.89
N TYR A 435 -6.97 -4.15 -17.04
CA TYR A 435 -7.14 -5.43 -16.36
C TYR A 435 -6.00 -6.42 -16.59
N PHE A 436 -5.34 -6.39 -17.76
CA PHE A 436 -4.21 -7.28 -18.00
C PHE A 436 -3.05 -7.04 -17.03
N CYS A 437 -2.87 -5.79 -16.55
CA CYS A 437 -1.89 -5.47 -15.51
C CYS A 437 -2.24 -6.14 -14.19
N LEU A 438 -3.53 -6.18 -13.84
CA LEU A 438 -4.00 -6.85 -12.62
C LEU A 438 -3.74 -8.36 -12.68
N TYR A 439 -4.00 -8.99 -13.82
CA TYR A 439 -3.69 -10.41 -14.02
C TYR A 439 -2.18 -10.68 -13.95
N LEU A 440 -1.35 -9.79 -14.52
CA LEU A 440 0.11 -9.90 -14.38
C LEU A 440 0.55 -9.78 -12.92
N LEU A 441 -0.01 -8.82 -12.17
CA LEU A 441 0.31 -8.64 -10.74
C LEU A 441 -0.11 -9.88 -9.91
N TRP A 442 -1.29 -10.45 -10.16
CA TRP A 442 -1.68 -11.73 -9.55
C TRP A 442 -0.70 -12.85 -9.92
N GLY A 443 -0.31 -12.96 -11.18
CA GLY A 443 0.70 -13.92 -11.63
C GLY A 443 2.03 -13.74 -10.90
N ILE A 444 2.49 -12.50 -10.73
CA ILE A 444 3.71 -12.15 -9.97
C ILE A 444 3.59 -12.59 -8.50
N LEU A 445 2.48 -12.25 -7.84
CA LEU A 445 2.22 -12.64 -6.45
C LEU A 445 2.20 -14.16 -6.26
N ILE A 446 1.49 -14.87 -7.13
CA ILE A 446 1.39 -16.32 -7.08
C ILE A 446 2.77 -16.97 -7.32
N VAL A 447 3.48 -16.58 -8.38
CA VAL A 447 4.79 -17.17 -8.70
C VAL A 447 5.85 -16.83 -7.62
N SER A 448 5.80 -15.65 -7.01
CA SER A 448 6.68 -15.30 -5.89
C SER A 448 6.40 -16.11 -4.62
N SER A 449 5.18 -16.63 -4.49
CA SER A 449 4.71 -17.42 -3.34
C SER A 449 4.93 -18.92 -3.50
N VAL A 450 4.98 -19.44 -4.73
CA VAL A 450 5.20 -20.86 -5.00
C VAL A 450 6.60 -21.29 -4.57
N ARG A 451 6.70 -22.54 -4.04
CA ARG A 451 7.96 -23.16 -3.64
C ARG A 451 8.92 -23.28 -4.82
N ARG A 452 10.21 -23.09 -4.55
CA ARG A 452 11.29 -23.37 -5.50
C ARG A 452 11.93 -24.72 -5.22
N ALA A 453 12.53 -25.30 -6.25
CA ALA A 453 13.36 -26.48 -6.08
C ALA A 453 14.51 -26.18 -5.10
N GLY A 454 14.60 -26.96 -4.04
CA GLY A 454 15.58 -26.77 -2.95
C GLY A 454 15.06 -25.99 -1.73
N ASP A 455 13.90 -25.34 -1.82
CA ASP A 455 13.26 -24.76 -0.64
C ASP A 455 12.64 -25.86 0.22
N HIS A 456 12.67 -25.70 1.54
CA HIS A 456 11.93 -26.52 2.48
C HIS A 456 10.76 -25.71 3.04
N THR A 457 9.56 -26.30 3.04
CA THR A 457 8.39 -25.69 3.68
C THR A 457 8.54 -25.81 5.20
N PRO A 458 8.59 -24.72 5.96
CA PRO A 458 8.74 -24.80 7.40
C PRO A 458 7.43 -25.15 8.12
N PHE A 459 6.29 -25.07 7.41
CA PHE A 459 4.96 -25.17 8.01
C PHE A 459 4.48 -26.61 8.16
N LYS A 460 4.07 -26.98 9.36
CA LYS A 460 3.24 -28.16 9.60
C LYS A 460 1.80 -27.88 9.14
N PRO A 461 1.01 -28.91 8.75
CA PRO A 461 -0.38 -28.74 8.31
C PRO A 461 -1.23 -27.90 9.29
N GLY A 462 -1.16 -28.20 10.59
CA GLY A 462 -1.90 -27.43 11.61
C GLY A 462 -1.50 -25.97 11.72
N GLN A 463 -0.26 -25.61 11.42
CA GLN A 463 0.19 -24.21 11.39
C GLN A 463 -0.40 -23.45 10.21
N LYS A 464 -0.53 -24.10 9.04
CA LYS A 464 -1.23 -23.51 7.89
C LYS A 464 -2.70 -23.27 8.18
N VAL A 465 -3.38 -24.27 8.78
CA VAL A 465 -4.78 -24.11 9.20
C VAL A 465 -4.91 -22.94 10.18
N TRP A 466 -4.00 -22.82 11.13
CA TRP A 466 -3.99 -21.71 12.09
C TRP A 466 -3.83 -20.34 11.39
N ILE A 467 -2.87 -20.20 10.49
CA ILE A 467 -2.68 -18.98 9.71
C ILE A 467 -3.95 -18.67 8.88
N ALA A 468 -4.56 -19.69 8.26
CA ALA A 468 -5.79 -19.52 7.49
C ALA A 468 -6.95 -19.01 8.36
N VAL A 469 -7.10 -19.56 9.57
CA VAL A 469 -8.13 -19.12 10.55
C VAL A 469 -7.92 -17.65 10.93
N LEU A 470 -6.69 -17.26 11.29
CA LEU A 470 -6.39 -15.87 11.64
C LEU A 470 -6.64 -14.90 10.49
N THR A 471 -6.27 -15.31 9.28
CA THR A 471 -6.51 -14.54 8.06
C THR A 471 -8.00 -14.35 7.80
N LEU A 472 -8.78 -15.43 7.89
CA LEU A 472 -10.22 -15.42 7.71
C LEU A 472 -10.92 -14.55 8.77
N LEU A 473 -10.51 -14.69 10.04
CA LEU A 473 -11.04 -13.84 11.12
C LEU A 473 -10.78 -12.36 10.86
N SER A 474 -9.56 -11.98 10.47
CA SER A 474 -9.24 -10.59 10.14
C SER A 474 -10.04 -10.10 8.93
N PHE A 475 -10.20 -10.94 7.90
CA PHE A 475 -11.04 -10.63 6.75
C PHE A 475 -12.50 -10.37 7.17
N CYS A 476 -13.10 -11.27 7.95
CA CYS A 476 -14.47 -11.10 8.44
C CYS A 476 -14.62 -9.86 9.34
N LEU A 477 -13.63 -9.55 10.19
CA LEU A 477 -13.67 -8.35 11.03
C LEU A 477 -13.59 -7.06 10.21
N VAL A 478 -12.84 -7.03 9.11
CA VAL A 478 -12.85 -5.88 8.18
C VAL A 478 -14.25 -5.68 7.61
N LEU A 479 -14.90 -6.75 7.12
CA LEU A 479 -16.27 -6.68 6.62
C LEU A 479 -17.24 -6.20 7.71
N THR A 480 -17.18 -6.80 8.89
CA THR A 480 -18.05 -6.46 10.02
C THR A 480 -17.88 -5.00 10.47
N SER A 481 -16.64 -4.52 10.54
CA SER A 481 -16.39 -3.12 10.93
C SER A 481 -17.01 -2.11 9.95
N MET A 482 -17.01 -2.44 8.66
CA MET A 482 -17.63 -1.58 7.64
C MET A 482 -19.15 -1.73 7.62
N LEU A 483 -19.69 -2.91 7.94
CA LEU A 483 -21.13 -3.10 8.13
C LEU A 483 -21.65 -2.23 9.28
N LEU A 484 -20.94 -2.23 10.42
CA LEU A 484 -21.35 -1.48 11.61
C LEU A 484 -21.04 0.02 11.51
N GLY A 485 -19.92 0.39 10.90
CA GLY A 485 -19.43 1.78 10.92
C GLY A 485 -19.78 2.62 9.69
N TRP A 486 -20.21 1.99 8.59
CA TRP A 486 -20.34 2.71 7.32
C TRP A 486 -21.56 2.33 6.48
N THR A 487 -22.26 1.24 6.79
CA THR A 487 -23.33 0.72 5.95
C THR A 487 -24.71 1.10 6.49
N PRO A 488 -25.53 1.87 5.74
CA PRO A 488 -26.89 2.16 6.13
C PRO A 488 -27.77 0.90 6.10
N LYS A 489 -28.79 0.84 6.98
CA LYS A 489 -29.83 -0.21 6.91
C LYS A 489 -30.57 -0.13 5.58
N GLY A 490 -30.86 -1.30 5.00
CA GLY A 490 -31.52 -1.42 3.70
C GLY A 490 -30.57 -1.59 2.51
N PHE A 491 -29.26 -1.44 2.70
CA PHE A 491 -28.26 -1.80 1.69
C PHE A 491 -28.18 -3.33 1.54
N THR A 492 -28.04 -3.80 0.30
CA THR A 492 -27.95 -5.23 -0.01
C THR A 492 -26.54 -5.77 0.15
N TYR A 493 -25.52 -4.90 0.16
CA TYR A 493 -24.12 -5.24 0.36
C TYR A 493 -23.45 -4.26 1.33
N ILE A 494 -22.28 -4.62 1.84
CA ILE A 494 -21.53 -3.79 2.78
C ILE A 494 -20.83 -2.66 2.02
N ALA A 495 -21.25 -1.41 2.31
CA ALA A 495 -20.72 -0.22 1.67
C ALA A 495 -19.31 0.16 2.19
N GLY A 496 -18.54 0.91 1.39
CA GLY A 496 -17.29 1.56 1.79
C GLY A 496 -16.07 0.65 1.91
N ILE A 497 -16.19 -0.65 1.66
CA ILE A 497 -15.03 -1.56 1.66
C ILE A 497 -14.15 -1.28 0.44
N GLN A 498 -12.85 -1.18 0.69
CA GLN A 498 -11.84 -0.98 -0.34
C GLN A 498 -10.78 -2.08 -0.24
N GLY A 499 -10.28 -2.54 -1.38
CA GLY A 499 -9.31 -3.63 -1.43
C GLY A 499 -8.00 -3.34 -0.66
N ARG A 500 -7.62 -2.07 -0.51
CA ARG A 500 -6.45 -1.68 0.29
C ARG A 500 -6.51 -2.19 1.75
N TYR A 501 -7.71 -2.42 2.29
CA TYR A 501 -7.87 -2.98 3.64
C TYR A 501 -7.41 -4.43 3.75
N PHE A 502 -7.22 -5.14 2.64
CA PHE A 502 -6.74 -6.51 2.64
C PHE A 502 -5.21 -6.62 2.41
N LEU A 503 -4.51 -5.51 2.12
CA LEU A 503 -3.05 -5.52 1.94
C LEU A 503 -2.29 -6.01 3.19
N PRO A 504 -2.67 -5.65 4.43
CA PRO A 504 -1.99 -6.17 5.62
C PRO A 504 -2.07 -7.69 5.77
N ILE A 505 -3.16 -8.33 5.32
CA ILE A 505 -3.34 -9.79 5.40
C ILE A 505 -2.91 -10.53 4.12
N LEU A 506 -2.68 -9.83 3.03
CA LEU A 506 -2.30 -10.43 1.74
C LEU A 506 -1.08 -11.37 1.83
N PRO A 507 0.01 -11.05 2.56
CA PRO A 507 1.13 -11.97 2.72
C PRO A 507 0.73 -13.32 3.32
N LEU A 508 -0.22 -13.35 4.26
CA LEU A 508 -0.71 -14.58 4.87
C LEU A 508 -1.57 -15.40 3.90
N ILE A 509 -2.41 -14.74 3.09
CA ILE A 509 -3.16 -15.38 2.00
C ILE A 509 -2.19 -16.07 1.03
N LEU A 510 -1.15 -15.37 0.62
CA LEU A 510 -0.15 -15.88 -0.31
C LEU A 510 0.67 -17.02 0.28
N LEU A 511 0.90 -17.04 1.59
CA LEU A 511 1.57 -18.16 2.27
C LEU A 511 0.77 -19.47 2.24
N MET A 512 -0.54 -19.43 1.99
CA MET A 512 -1.33 -20.65 1.78
C MET A 512 -0.90 -21.41 0.52
N ILE A 513 -0.40 -20.70 -0.49
CA ILE A 513 0.13 -21.26 -1.74
C ILE A 513 1.49 -21.94 -1.52
N TYR A 514 2.25 -21.48 -0.51
CA TYR A 514 3.59 -22.01 -0.21
C TYR A 514 3.50 -23.41 0.38
N GLY A 515 3.67 -24.43 -0.46
CA GLY A 515 3.54 -25.84 -0.09
C GLY A 515 4.32 -26.78 -1.01
N ASP A 516 4.26 -28.07 -0.69
CA ASP A 516 5.02 -29.12 -1.41
C ASP A 516 4.38 -29.51 -2.74
N ASN A 517 3.09 -29.20 -2.93
CA ASN A 517 2.32 -29.64 -4.08
C ASN A 517 2.71 -28.95 -5.40
N LEU A 518 3.23 -27.73 -5.33
CA LEU A 518 3.61 -26.95 -6.49
C LEU A 518 5.05 -26.45 -6.34
N THR A 519 5.93 -26.82 -7.27
CA THR A 519 7.34 -26.45 -7.22
C THR A 519 7.83 -25.92 -8.56
N ILE A 520 8.45 -24.74 -8.53
CA ILE A 520 9.06 -24.11 -9.70
C ILE A 520 10.53 -24.53 -9.76
N LYS A 521 10.96 -25.11 -10.90
CA LYS A 521 12.33 -25.61 -11.12
C LYS A 521 13.33 -24.50 -11.47
N ARG A 522 12.88 -23.43 -12.13
CA ARG A 522 13.73 -22.31 -12.57
C ARG A 522 13.58 -21.10 -11.65
N ASP A 523 14.67 -20.36 -11.48
CA ASP A 523 14.62 -19.09 -10.75
C ASP A 523 14.18 -17.94 -11.68
N TYR A 524 12.96 -17.47 -11.52
CA TYR A 524 12.39 -16.34 -12.24
C TYR A 524 12.43 -15.03 -11.44
N SER A 525 13.09 -15.00 -10.29
CA SER A 525 12.99 -13.88 -9.34
C SER A 525 13.38 -12.52 -9.95
N LYS A 526 14.37 -12.49 -10.84
CA LYS A 526 14.79 -11.25 -11.51
C LYS A 526 13.77 -10.79 -12.54
N GLY A 527 13.26 -11.73 -13.35
CA GLY A 527 12.25 -11.44 -14.38
C GLY A 527 10.95 -10.95 -13.77
N ILE A 528 10.48 -11.60 -12.70
CA ILE A 528 9.29 -11.21 -11.95
C ILE A 528 9.46 -9.81 -11.35
N TYR A 529 10.59 -9.55 -10.71
CA TYR A 529 10.91 -8.26 -10.13
C TYR A 529 10.92 -7.14 -11.18
N TYR A 530 11.54 -7.39 -12.33
CA TYR A 530 11.56 -6.45 -13.45
C TYR A 530 10.16 -6.22 -14.02
N LEU A 531 9.39 -7.31 -14.21
CA LEU A 531 8.03 -7.23 -14.74
C LEU A 531 7.12 -6.40 -13.84
N GLU A 532 7.25 -6.54 -12.52
CA GLU A 532 6.48 -5.77 -11.55
C GLU A 532 6.79 -4.27 -11.61
N CYS A 533 8.08 -3.93 -11.67
CA CYS A 533 8.51 -2.54 -11.87
C CYS A 533 8.02 -1.98 -13.22
N PHE A 534 8.05 -2.80 -14.27
CA PHE A 534 7.51 -2.44 -15.58
C PHE A 534 6.00 -2.15 -15.53
N VAL A 535 5.22 -3.02 -14.89
CA VAL A 535 3.78 -2.83 -14.70
C VAL A 535 3.50 -1.54 -13.93
N SER A 536 4.26 -1.26 -12.87
CA SER A 536 4.14 -0.02 -12.09
C SER A 536 4.42 1.23 -12.95
N ILE A 537 5.51 1.25 -13.72
CA ILE A 537 5.82 2.39 -14.62
C ILE A 537 4.75 2.52 -15.71
N TYR A 538 4.30 1.42 -16.30
CA TYR A 538 3.22 1.43 -17.30
C TYR A 538 1.93 2.04 -16.72
N ALA A 539 1.52 1.58 -15.54
CA ALA A 539 0.35 2.10 -14.83
C ALA A 539 0.47 3.63 -14.62
N LEU A 540 1.62 4.09 -14.13
CA LEU A 540 1.88 5.50 -13.87
C LEU A 540 1.86 6.35 -15.14
N VAL A 541 2.49 5.89 -16.21
CA VAL A 541 2.47 6.60 -17.52
C VAL A 541 1.04 6.67 -18.05
N ARG A 542 0.26 5.60 -17.91
CA ARG A 542 -1.15 5.57 -18.30
C ARG A 542 -1.96 6.61 -17.52
N ILE A 543 -1.80 6.63 -16.20
CA ILE A 543 -2.47 7.60 -15.32
C ILE A 543 -2.08 9.04 -15.70
N CYS A 544 -0.78 9.29 -15.83
CA CYS A 544 -0.26 10.61 -16.24
C CYS A 544 -0.85 11.06 -17.58
N SER A 545 -0.93 10.15 -18.56
CA SER A 545 -1.53 10.43 -19.88
C SER A 545 -3.00 10.86 -19.77
N VAL A 546 -3.79 10.13 -18.99
CA VAL A 546 -5.21 10.44 -18.78
C VAL A 546 -5.38 11.79 -18.07
N THR A 547 -4.57 12.03 -17.03
CA THR A 547 -4.61 13.28 -16.26
C THR A 547 -4.22 14.49 -17.10
N CYS A 548 -3.22 14.37 -17.97
CA CYS A 548 -2.78 15.47 -18.84
C CYS A 548 -3.82 15.85 -19.91
N ILE A 549 -4.64 14.90 -20.36
CA ILE A 549 -5.70 15.15 -21.35
C ILE A 549 -6.96 15.75 -20.69
N ARG A 550 -7.20 15.43 -19.46
CA ARG A 550 -8.31 15.91 -18.63
C ARG A 550 -8.05 17.32 -18.10
#